data_cfe1a25dc4d684a8c338c5d31130937a
#
_entry.id   cfe1a25dc4d684a8c338c5d31130937a
#
_cell.length_a   1.000
_cell.length_b   1.000
_cell.length_c   1.000
_cell.angle_alpha   90.00
_cell.angle_beta   90.00
_cell.angle_gamma   90.00
#
_symmetry.space_group_name_H-M   'P 1'
#
loop_
_entity.id
_entity.type
_entity.pdbx_description
1 polymer ?
#
loop_
_entity_poly.entity_id
_entity_poly.type
_entity_poly.pdbx_seq_one_letter_code
_entity_poly.pdbx_strand_id
1 'polypeptide(L)'
;MKRNSYFFISLLLSVVLFTSCITEDEYDNSPEGNSEALWQTIDRQYCFLDYKKQEYGLDWNEIYSQYKQRISKGMNNEQLFEVLADMLNELRDGHVNLSSKLEYSQYREWFDSYPANFSDSIQRVYLGKDYAQSSGMKYQVFEDNIAYIYCGSFQSGIGEGNLDEILNKLAICDGLIIDVRNNSGGNLTTAEKLAARFTNEKVLVGYMSHKTGPGHNDFSTPKAVWLEPSLDRVRWQKQAVVLTNRRSFSATNDFVNRMKILPKVTIIGDKTGGGSGLPFSSELPNGWSVRFSASPMYDANMQHLEFGIDPDIKVNMTSEDMQRNVDTIIEAAREYLHNHKE
;
A
#
# COMPACT_ATOMS: atom_id res chain seq x y z
N MET A 1 -29.45 62.52 -51.63
CA MET A 1 -29.71 61.10 -51.53
C MET A 1 -28.38 60.35 -51.43
N LYS A 2 -28.01 59.89 -50.24
CA LYS A 2 -26.80 59.13 -49.99
C LYS A 2 -27.18 57.65 -49.69
N ARG A 3 -26.72 56.75 -50.52
CA ARG A 3 -26.96 55.29 -50.44
C ARG A 3 -25.84 54.70 -49.64
N ASN A 4 -26.17 54.18 -48.41
CA ASN A 4 -25.25 53.46 -47.55
C ASN A 4 -25.18 51.99 -48.00
N SER A 5 -24.00 51.58 -48.49
CA SER A 5 -23.66 50.17 -48.72
C SER A 5 -23.17 49.53 -47.38
N TYR A 6 -23.89 48.56 -46.87
CA TYR A 6 -23.43 47.71 -45.78
C TYR A 6 -22.60 46.58 -46.36
N PHE A 7 -21.30 46.57 -46.03
CA PHE A 7 -20.40 45.45 -46.28
C PHE A 7 -20.62 44.42 -45.18
N PHE A 8 -21.18 43.29 -45.55
CA PHE A 8 -21.21 42.11 -44.66
C PHE A 8 -19.85 41.42 -44.74
N ILE A 9 -19.02 41.53 -43.68
CA ILE A 9 -17.84 40.72 -43.51
C ILE A 9 -18.31 39.43 -42.83
N SER A 10 -18.39 38.35 -43.61
CA SER A 10 -18.60 37.00 -43.10
C SER A 10 -17.30 36.51 -42.48
N LEU A 11 -17.23 36.56 -41.16
CA LEU A 11 -16.13 35.95 -40.36
C LEU A 11 -16.36 34.43 -40.33
N LEU A 12 -15.69 33.72 -41.21
CA LEU A 12 -15.64 32.25 -41.21
C LEU A 12 -14.80 31.80 -39.98
N LEU A 13 -15.47 31.52 -38.90
CA LEU A 13 -14.83 30.93 -37.71
C LEU A 13 -14.55 29.45 -38.01
N SER A 14 -13.35 29.13 -38.51
CA SER A 14 -12.86 27.77 -38.63
C SER A 14 -12.63 27.21 -37.21
N VAL A 15 -13.62 26.50 -36.70
CA VAL A 15 -13.47 25.65 -35.51
C VAL A 15 -12.61 24.48 -35.94
N VAL A 16 -11.31 24.55 -35.65
CA VAL A 16 -10.41 23.39 -35.72
C VAL A 16 -10.77 22.51 -34.54
N LEU A 17 -11.63 21.54 -34.79
CA LEU A 17 -11.86 20.43 -33.89
C LEU A 17 -10.57 19.61 -33.89
N PHE A 18 -9.71 19.82 -32.88
CA PHE A 18 -8.71 18.82 -32.51
C PHE A 18 -9.47 17.64 -31.95
N THR A 19 -9.91 16.75 -32.82
CA THR A 19 -10.20 15.38 -32.41
C THR A 19 -8.85 14.76 -32.04
N SER A 20 -8.49 14.82 -30.76
CA SER A 20 -7.53 13.90 -30.20
C SER A 20 -8.18 12.51 -30.33
N CYS A 21 -7.99 11.88 -31.48
CA CYS A 21 -8.18 10.45 -31.61
C CYS A 21 -7.08 9.82 -30.72
N ILE A 22 -7.42 9.57 -29.47
CA ILE A 22 -6.76 8.49 -28.75
C ILE A 22 -7.22 7.26 -29.51
N THR A 23 -6.37 6.72 -30.37
CA THR A 23 -6.57 5.38 -30.93
C THR A 23 -6.40 4.44 -29.74
N GLU A 24 -7.51 4.02 -29.12
CA GLU A 24 -7.49 2.85 -28.26
C GLU A 24 -7.14 1.68 -29.17
N ASP A 25 -6.08 0.94 -28.80
CA ASP A 25 -5.75 -0.28 -29.53
C ASP A 25 -6.90 -1.26 -29.29
N GLU A 26 -7.66 -1.58 -30.34
CA GLU A 26 -8.75 -2.54 -30.26
C GLU A 26 -8.17 -3.96 -30.31
N TYR A 27 -8.23 -4.66 -29.18
CA TYR A 27 -7.88 -6.08 -29.09
C TYR A 27 -9.14 -6.93 -29.22
N ASP A 28 -9.06 -8.01 -29.96
CA ASP A 28 -10.16 -8.97 -30.03
C ASP A 28 -10.26 -9.82 -28.75
N ASN A 29 -11.41 -10.45 -28.56
CA ASN A 29 -11.65 -11.33 -27.42
C ASN A 29 -11.14 -12.77 -27.67
N SER A 30 -10.00 -12.92 -28.35
CA SER A 30 -9.28 -14.20 -28.47
C SER A 30 -8.29 -14.37 -27.33
N PRO A 31 -7.77 -15.57 -27.06
CA PRO A 31 -6.67 -15.76 -26.13
C PRO A 31 -5.46 -14.87 -26.42
N GLU A 32 -5.09 -14.76 -27.69
CA GLU A 32 -3.99 -13.92 -28.16
C GLU A 32 -4.29 -12.43 -27.92
N GLY A 33 -5.50 -11.95 -28.26
CA GLY A 33 -5.90 -10.57 -28.06
C GLY A 33 -5.93 -10.17 -26.59
N ASN A 34 -6.45 -11.01 -25.71
CA ASN A 34 -6.42 -10.78 -24.27
C ASN A 34 -5.00 -10.77 -23.69
N SER A 35 -4.12 -11.65 -24.17
CA SER A 35 -2.70 -11.69 -23.76
C SER A 35 -1.96 -10.41 -24.18
N GLU A 36 -2.19 -9.94 -25.40
CA GLU A 36 -1.56 -8.71 -25.91
C GLU A 36 -2.08 -7.47 -25.18
N ALA A 37 -3.39 -7.39 -24.94
CA ALA A 37 -4.01 -6.34 -24.16
C ALA A 37 -3.44 -6.26 -22.73
N LEU A 38 -3.27 -7.42 -22.07
CA LEU A 38 -2.68 -7.50 -20.73
C LEU A 38 -1.23 -7.01 -20.74
N TRP A 39 -0.41 -7.54 -21.67
CA TRP A 39 0.99 -7.14 -21.78
C TRP A 39 1.12 -5.64 -21.97
N GLN A 40 0.37 -5.05 -22.90
CA GLN A 40 0.45 -3.64 -23.23
C GLN A 40 -0.09 -2.74 -22.10
N THR A 41 -1.13 -3.19 -21.40
CA THR A 41 -1.66 -2.48 -20.21
C THR A 41 -0.58 -2.35 -19.14
N ILE A 42 0.12 -3.44 -18.83
CA ILE A 42 1.21 -3.42 -17.85
C ILE A 42 2.40 -2.63 -18.38
N ASP A 43 2.81 -2.83 -19.64
CA ASP A 43 3.93 -2.11 -20.25
C ASP A 43 3.78 -0.59 -20.17
N ARG A 44 2.58 -0.08 -20.43
CA ARG A 44 2.29 1.36 -20.47
C ARG A 44 1.95 1.98 -19.12
N GLN A 45 1.37 1.22 -18.20
CA GLN A 45 0.73 1.79 -17.02
C GLN A 45 1.34 1.35 -15.69
N TYR A 46 1.98 0.18 -15.64
CA TYR A 46 2.63 -0.29 -14.41
C TYR A 46 3.85 0.56 -14.07
N CYS A 47 3.95 1.02 -12.83
CA CYS A 47 4.92 2.05 -12.47
C CYS A 47 6.30 1.52 -12.05
N PHE A 48 6.51 0.20 -11.94
CA PHE A 48 7.74 -0.34 -11.39
C PHE A 48 8.57 -1.18 -12.37
N LEU A 49 8.30 -1.16 -13.69
CA LEU A 49 9.05 -2.00 -14.64
C LEU A 49 10.56 -1.73 -14.58
N ASP A 50 10.97 -0.47 -14.74
CA ASP A 50 12.38 -0.10 -14.71
C ASP A 50 13.01 -0.29 -13.33
N TYR A 51 12.28 0.01 -12.25
CA TYR A 51 12.74 -0.24 -10.90
C TYR A 51 13.02 -1.73 -10.66
N LYS A 52 12.09 -2.61 -11.03
CA LYS A 52 12.25 -4.07 -10.89
C LYS A 52 13.28 -4.65 -11.84
N LYS A 53 13.49 -4.02 -13.02
CA LYS A 53 14.60 -4.36 -13.90
C LYS A 53 15.95 -4.09 -13.24
N GLN A 54 16.09 -2.98 -12.52
CA GLN A 54 17.30 -2.64 -11.77
C GLN A 54 17.52 -3.57 -10.57
N GLU A 55 16.47 -3.91 -9.83
CA GLU A 55 16.57 -4.67 -8.58
C GLU A 55 16.82 -6.17 -8.80
N TYR A 56 16.20 -6.79 -9.79
CA TYR A 56 16.32 -8.23 -10.04
C TYR A 56 16.26 -8.65 -11.50
N GLY A 57 16.50 -7.72 -12.42
CA GLY A 57 16.68 -8.05 -13.84
C GLY A 57 15.39 -8.35 -14.59
N LEU A 58 14.21 -7.91 -14.10
CA LEU A 58 12.93 -8.11 -14.78
C LEU A 58 12.95 -7.45 -16.17
N ASP A 59 12.68 -8.24 -17.22
CA ASP A 59 12.45 -7.73 -18.58
C ASP A 59 11.06 -8.14 -19.06
N TRP A 60 10.15 -7.16 -19.10
CA TRP A 60 8.73 -7.42 -19.38
C TRP A 60 8.50 -7.90 -20.82
N ASN A 61 9.31 -7.46 -21.77
CA ASN A 61 9.25 -7.93 -23.14
C ASN A 61 9.73 -9.40 -23.28
N GLU A 62 10.78 -9.76 -22.55
CA GLU A 62 11.26 -11.13 -22.53
C GLU A 62 10.23 -12.06 -21.87
N ILE A 63 9.65 -11.68 -20.74
CA ILE A 63 8.57 -12.39 -20.07
C ILE A 63 7.40 -12.59 -21.04
N TYR A 64 6.92 -11.54 -21.70
CA TYR A 64 5.84 -11.67 -22.65
C TYR A 64 6.18 -12.64 -23.80
N SER A 65 7.39 -12.56 -24.34
CA SER A 65 7.83 -13.46 -25.42
C SER A 65 7.83 -14.93 -25.03
N GLN A 66 8.15 -15.23 -23.76
CA GLN A 66 8.09 -16.60 -23.20
C GLN A 66 6.64 -17.06 -23.01
N TYR A 67 5.82 -16.24 -22.37
CA TYR A 67 4.43 -16.61 -22.07
C TYR A 67 3.53 -16.66 -23.30
N LYS A 68 3.77 -15.81 -24.32
CA LYS A 68 3.07 -15.84 -25.59
C LYS A 68 3.16 -17.19 -26.30
N GLN A 69 4.26 -17.93 -26.12
CA GLN A 69 4.43 -19.27 -26.68
C GLN A 69 3.50 -20.33 -26.05
N ARG A 70 2.98 -20.05 -24.83
CA ARG A 70 2.01 -20.89 -24.14
C ARG A 70 0.57 -20.63 -24.60
N ILE A 71 0.31 -19.52 -25.33
CA ILE A 71 -1.03 -19.13 -25.78
C ILE A 71 -1.37 -19.84 -27.10
N SER A 72 -2.58 -20.37 -27.22
CA SER A 72 -3.10 -20.96 -28.44
C SER A 72 -4.60 -20.69 -28.62
N LYS A 73 -5.08 -20.63 -29.86
CA LYS A 73 -6.48 -20.38 -30.22
C LYS A 73 -7.50 -21.34 -29.61
N GLY A 74 -7.06 -22.54 -29.23
CA GLY A 74 -7.92 -23.57 -28.66
C GLY A 74 -8.03 -23.54 -27.12
N MET A 75 -7.38 -22.59 -26.45
CA MET A 75 -7.43 -22.47 -25.00
C MET A 75 -8.83 -22.11 -24.50
N ASN A 76 -9.24 -22.77 -23.43
CA ASN A 76 -10.41 -22.37 -22.66
C ASN A 76 -10.04 -21.23 -21.67
N ASN A 77 -11.04 -20.65 -21.01
CA ASN A 77 -10.84 -19.54 -20.10
C ASN A 77 -9.95 -19.89 -18.90
N GLU A 78 -10.06 -21.08 -18.33
CA GLU A 78 -9.27 -21.55 -17.20
C GLU A 78 -7.78 -21.64 -17.57
N GLN A 79 -7.47 -22.26 -18.73
CA GLN A 79 -6.10 -22.35 -19.24
C GLN A 79 -5.51 -20.97 -19.55
N LEU A 80 -6.30 -20.08 -20.14
CA LEU A 80 -5.87 -18.70 -20.42
C LEU A 80 -5.61 -17.96 -19.11
N PHE A 81 -6.52 -18.06 -18.12
CA PHE A 81 -6.36 -17.40 -16.82
C PHE A 81 -5.07 -17.82 -16.14
N GLU A 82 -4.77 -19.11 -16.09
CA GLU A 82 -3.54 -19.66 -15.51
C GLU A 82 -2.29 -19.06 -16.17
N VAL A 83 -2.23 -19.03 -17.50
CA VAL A 83 -1.07 -18.47 -18.21
C VAL A 83 -0.89 -16.99 -17.96
N LEU A 84 -1.98 -16.20 -17.98
CA LEU A 84 -1.91 -14.76 -17.74
C LEU A 84 -1.60 -14.42 -16.27
N ALA A 85 -2.12 -15.21 -15.33
CA ALA A 85 -1.81 -15.11 -13.92
C ALA A 85 -0.34 -15.40 -13.62
N ASP A 86 0.21 -16.48 -14.21
CA ASP A 86 1.64 -16.79 -14.10
C ASP A 86 2.51 -15.65 -14.64
N MET A 87 2.15 -15.10 -15.80
CA MET A 87 2.88 -13.98 -16.40
C MET A 87 2.89 -12.75 -15.47
N LEU A 88 1.75 -12.41 -14.86
CA LEU A 88 1.67 -11.30 -13.92
C LEU A 88 2.46 -11.55 -12.63
N ASN A 89 2.55 -12.79 -12.17
CA ASN A 89 3.30 -13.15 -10.95
C ASN A 89 4.81 -12.92 -11.09
N GLU A 90 5.35 -12.88 -12.32
CA GLU A 90 6.75 -12.49 -12.57
C GLU A 90 7.06 -11.06 -12.12
N LEU A 91 6.04 -10.19 -12.03
CA LEU A 91 6.18 -8.84 -11.50
C LEU A 91 6.47 -8.80 -10.00
N ARG A 92 6.25 -9.89 -9.26
CA ARG A 92 6.49 -10.00 -7.81
C ARG A 92 5.90 -8.83 -7.02
N ASP A 93 4.66 -8.47 -7.32
CA ASP A 93 3.95 -7.34 -6.71
C ASP A 93 2.60 -7.79 -6.15
N GLY A 94 2.41 -7.64 -4.84
CA GLY A 94 1.17 -7.99 -4.16
C GLY A 94 -0.05 -7.16 -4.58
N HIS A 95 0.13 -6.02 -5.23
CA HIS A 95 -0.95 -5.22 -5.82
C HIS A 95 -1.32 -5.66 -7.23
N VAL A 96 -0.51 -6.49 -7.89
CA VAL A 96 -0.84 -7.03 -9.21
C VAL A 96 -1.74 -8.24 -9.05
N ASN A 97 -2.97 -8.12 -9.58
CA ASN A 97 -3.98 -9.14 -9.46
C ASN A 97 -4.70 -9.32 -10.81
N LEU A 98 -5.05 -10.55 -11.13
CA LEU A 98 -5.99 -10.88 -12.20
C LEU A 98 -7.25 -11.48 -11.58
N SER A 99 -8.41 -11.02 -11.99
CA SER A 99 -9.68 -11.56 -11.51
C SER A 99 -10.68 -11.79 -12.65
N SER A 100 -11.34 -12.91 -12.58
CA SER A 100 -12.50 -13.28 -13.39
C SER A 100 -13.73 -13.42 -12.48
N LYS A 101 -14.86 -13.90 -13.01
CA LYS A 101 -16.05 -14.22 -12.18
C LYS A 101 -15.80 -15.42 -11.23
N LEU A 102 -14.86 -16.29 -11.56
CA LEU A 102 -14.65 -17.58 -10.86
C LEU A 102 -13.27 -17.70 -10.25
N GLU A 103 -12.31 -16.91 -10.71
CA GLU A 103 -10.89 -17.07 -10.39
C GLU A 103 -10.27 -15.75 -9.95
N TYR A 104 -9.28 -15.86 -9.08
CA TYR A 104 -8.50 -14.74 -8.58
C TYR A 104 -7.05 -15.15 -8.41
N SER A 105 -6.11 -14.37 -8.94
CA SER A 105 -4.67 -14.58 -8.80
C SER A 105 -4.00 -13.36 -8.19
N GLN A 106 -3.02 -13.61 -7.33
CA GLN A 106 -2.18 -12.62 -6.67
C GLN A 106 -0.83 -13.22 -6.32
N TYR A 107 0.25 -12.48 -6.52
CA TYR A 107 1.57 -12.86 -6.00
C TYR A 107 1.60 -12.78 -4.46
N ARG A 108 2.04 -13.86 -3.79
CA ARG A 108 1.98 -14.00 -2.34
C ARG A 108 3.32 -14.27 -1.66
N GLU A 109 4.36 -14.59 -2.41
CA GLU A 109 5.66 -14.99 -1.83
C GLU A 109 6.32 -13.91 -0.98
N TRP A 110 5.92 -12.63 -1.14
CA TRP A 110 6.42 -11.53 -0.32
C TRP A 110 6.11 -11.70 1.18
N PHE A 111 5.16 -12.56 1.54
CA PHE A 111 4.85 -12.91 2.93
C PHE A 111 4.80 -14.43 3.19
N ASP A 112 4.38 -15.26 2.24
CA ASP A 112 4.26 -16.71 2.44
C ASP A 112 5.64 -17.40 2.58
N SER A 113 6.70 -16.80 2.02
CA SER A 113 8.08 -17.29 2.12
C SER A 113 8.82 -16.84 3.39
N TYR A 114 8.14 -16.14 4.32
CA TYR A 114 8.74 -15.59 5.54
C TYR A 114 8.00 -16.04 6.80
N PRO A 115 8.65 -15.98 7.98
CA PRO A 115 7.98 -16.23 9.26
C PRO A 115 6.76 -15.33 9.42
N ALA A 116 5.65 -15.89 9.88
CA ALA A 116 4.42 -15.13 10.10
C ALA A 116 4.58 -14.00 11.14
N ASN A 117 5.43 -14.21 12.14
CA ASN A 117 5.71 -13.26 13.24
C ASN A 117 4.44 -12.69 13.90
N PHE A 118 3.40 -13.53 13.95
CA PHE A 118 2.11 -13.21 14.54
C PHE A 118 1.31 -14.49 14.82
N SER A 119 0.58 -14.50 15.91
CA SER A 119 -0.36 -15.55 16.26
C SER A 119 -1.62 -14.93 16.85
N ASP A 120 -2.78 -15.17 16.22
CA ASP A 120 -4.08 -14.69 16.69
C ASP A 120 -4.42 -15.21 18.10
N SER A 121 -4.02 -16.44 18.43
CA SER A 121 -4.26 -17.03 19.74
C SER A 121 -3.44 -16.34 20.82
N ILE A 122 -2.16 -16.09 20.57
CA ILE A 122 -1.28 -15.41 21.53
C ILE A 122 -1.69 -13.94 21.67
N GLN A 123 -1.99 -13.24 20.57
CA GLN A 123 -2.47 -11.86 20.64
C GLN A 123 -3.73 -11.73 21.52
N ARG A 124 -4.65 -12.71 21.46
CA ARG A 124 -5.84 -12.74 22.32
C ARG A 124 -5.49 -12.88 23.80
N VAL A 125 -4.39 -13.56 24.14
CA VAL A 125 -3.89 -13.63 25.53
C VAL A 125 -3.49 -12.24 26.02
N TYR A 126 -2.76 -11.47 25.21
CA TYR A 126 -2.36 -10.11 25.54
C TYR A 126 -3.53 -9.12 25.62
N LEU A 127 -4.52 -9.25 24.75
CA LEU A 127 -5.75 -8.44 24.84
C LEU A 127 -6.58 -8.79 26.08
N GLY A 128 -6.51 -10.04 26.56
CA GLY A 128 -7.35 -10.47 27.66
C GLY A 128 -8.84 -10.56 27.30
N LYS A 129 -9.70 -10.57 28.33
CA LYS A 129 -11.17 -10.64 28.14
C LYS A 129 -11.85 -9.27 28.13
N ASP A 130 -11.21 -8.30 28.78
CA ASP A 130 -11.80 -6.98 29.08
C ASP A 130 -11.20 -5.85 28.23
N TYR A 131 -10.64 -6.19 27.06
CA TYR A 131 -10.15 -5.17 26.14
C TYR A 131 -11.27 -4.27 25.65
N ALA A 132 -10.97 -2.99 25.44
CA ALA A 132 -11.88 -2.05 24.81
C ALA A 132 -11.71 -2.03 23.27
N GLN A 133 -12.77 -1.59 22.58
CA GLN A 133 -12.74 -1.47 21.13
C GLN A 133 -13.40 -0.16 20.68
N SER A 134 -12.77 0.54 19.76
CA SER A 134 -13.30 1.75 19.12
C SER A 134 -12.80 1.85 17.68
N SER A 135 -13.69 2.13 16.71
CA SER A 135 -13.38 2.21 15.26
C SER A 135 -12.57 1.01 14.73
N GLY A 136 -12.87 -0.20 15.18
CA GLY A 136 -12.18 -1.43 14.75
C GLY A 136 -10.81 -1.67 15.40
N MET A 137 -10.27 -0.71 16.13
CA MET A 137 -9.07 -0.89 16.94
C MET A 137 -9.42 -1.50 18.30
N LYS A 138 -8.65 -2.52 18.72
CA LYS A 138 -8.73 -3.12 20.04
C LYS A 138 -7.61 -2.57 20.90
N TYR A 139 -7.89 -2.24 22.16
CA TYR A 139 -6.87 -1.68 23.02
C TYR A 139 -7.01 -2.14 24.47
N GLN A 140 -5.87 -2.20 25.14
CA GLN A 140 -5.72 -2.66 26.52
C GLN A 140 -4.55 -1.92 27.19
N VAL A 141 -4.54 -1.88 28.51
CA VAL A 141 -3.39 -1.47 29.32
C VAL A 141 -2.81 -2.71 30.01
N PHE A 142 -1.53 -2.96 29.80
CA PHE A 142 -0.84 -4.07 30.46
C PHE A 142 -0.56 -3.75 31.93
N GLU A 143 -0.30 -4.79 32.74
CA GLU A 143 -0.04 -4.66 34.20
C GLU A 143 1.14 -3.75 34.53
N ASP A 144 2.10 -3.63 33.61
CA ASP A 144 3.29 -2.77 33.69
C ASP A 144 3.06 -1.32 33.20
N ASN A 145 1.80 -0.92 33.07
CA ASN A 145 1.37 0.42 32.62
C ASN A 145 1.80 0.78 31.19
N ILE A 146 2.02 -0.21 30.31
CA ILE A 146 2.20 0.00 28.87
C ILE A 146 0.85 -0.15 28.17
N ALA A 147 0.52 0.84 27.33
CA ALA A 147 -0.66 0.79 26.47
C ALA A 147 -0.42 -0.09 25.23
N TYR A 148 -1.44 -0.83 24.83
CA TYR A 148 -1.40 -1.66 23.63
C TYR A 148 -2.64 -1.37 22.76
N ILE A 149 -2.41 -1.05 21.50
CA ILE A 149 -3.45 -0.90 20.46
C ILE A 149 -3.16 -1.90 19.35
N TYR A 150 -4.14 -2.75 19.03
CA TYR A 150 -4.11 -3.55 17.81
C TYR A 150 -4.97 -2.90 16.73
N CYS A 151 -4.34 -2.53 15.62
CA CYS A 151 -4.97 -1.98 14.42
C CYS A 151 -4.82 -2.97 13.26
N GLY A 152 -5.78 -3.87 13.10
CA GLY A 152 -5.70 -4.97 12.13
C GLY A 152 -6.10 -4.59 10.70
N SER A 153 -6.62 -3.38 10.45
CA SER A 153 -7.01 -2.94 9.10
C SER A 153 -7.19 -1.42 9.04
N PHE A 154 -6.87 -0.85 7.88
CA PHE A 154 -7.20 0.53 7.51
C PHE A 154 -8.34 0.62 6.49
N GLN A 155 -9.06 -0.45 6.20
CA GLN A 155 -10.16 -0.45 5.23
C GLN A 155 -11.34 0.42 5.69
N SER A 156 -11.69 0.36 6.95
CA SER A 156 -12.74 1.18 7.53
C SER A 156 -12.19 2.52 8.02
N GLY A 157 -12.95 3.58 7.87
CA GLY A 157 -12.56 4.89 8.39
C GLY A 157 -12.46 4.90 9.92
N ILE A 158 -11.48 5.60 10.45
CA ILE A 158 -11.31 5.86 11.89
C ILE A 158 -11.84 7.26 12.17
N GLY A 159 -12.82 7.37 13.10
CA GLY A 159 -13.36 8.65 13.54
C GLY A 159 -12.37 9.43 14.42
N GLU A 160 -12.31 10.75 14.26
CA GLU A 160 -11.46 11.60 15.10
C GLU A 160 -11.79 11.48 16.59
N GLY A 161 -13.09 11.50 16.93
CA GLY A 161 -13.55 11.31 18.32
C GLY A 161 -13.19 9.95 18.90
N ASN A 162 -13.15 8.90 18.07
CA ASN A 162 -12.74 7.57 18.52
C ASN A 162 -11.23 7.54 18.86
N LEU A 163 -10.41 8.23 18.07
CA LEU A 163 -8.98 8.37 18.38
C LEU A 163 -8.77 9.20 19.66
N ASP A 164 -9.53 10.30 19.83
CA ASP A 164 -9.49 11.10 21.05
C ASP A 164 -9.89 10.25 22.28
N GLU A 165 -10.92 9.44 22.17
CA GLU A 165 -11.34 8.53 23.24
C GLU A 165 -10.25 7.53 23.63
N ILE A 166 -9.66 6.84 22.62
CA ILE A 166 -8.59 5.87 22.86
C ILE A 166 -7.40 6.55 23.52
N LEU A 167 -6.87 7.61 22.93
CA LEU A 167 -5.65 8.27 23.39
C LEU A 167 -5.84 8.94 24.76
N ASN A 168 -7.03 9.47 25.06
CA ASN A 168 -7.35 9.98 26.40
C ASN A 168 -7.34 8.89 27.46
N LYS A 169 -7.93 7.72 27.17
CA LYS A 169 -7.91 6.59 28.11
C LYS A 169 -6.50 6.06 28.37
N LEU A 170 -5.65 6.10 27.36
CA LEU A 170 -4.28 5.60 27.43
C LEU A 170 -3.26 6.66 27.89
N ALA A 171 -3.66 7.93 28.03
CA ALA A 171 -2.77 9.05 28.34
C ALA A 171 -1.96 8.88 29.65
N ILE A 172 -2.46 8.11 30.61
CA ILE A 172 -1.77 7.83 31.88
C ILE A 172 -0.66 6.79 31.75
N CYS A 173 -0.60 6.01 30.65
CA CYS A 173 0.40 4.98 30.43
C CYS A 173 1.79 5.57 30.18
N ASP A 174 2.83 4.80 30.50
CA ASP A 174 4.23 5.21 30.36
C ASP A 174 4.71 5.16 28.90
N GLY A 175 4.15 4.26 28.09
CA GLY A 175 4.47 4.07 26.68
C GLY A 175 3.30 3.44 25.93
N LEU A 176 3.39 3.40 24.60
CA LEU A 176 2.35 2.87 23.74
C LEU A 176 2.93 1.90 22.70
N ILE A 177 2.32 0.74 22.58
CA ILE A 177 2.54 -0.21 21.48
C ILE A 177 1.38 -0.11 20.50
N ILE A 178 1.68 0.09 19.21
CA ILE A 178 0.72 0.07 18.10
C ILE A 178 1.06 -1.15 17.25
N ASP A 179 0.24 -2.17 17.34
CA ASP A 179 0.45 -3.41 16.59
C ASP A 179 -0.32 -3.35 15.27
N VAL A 180 0.43 -3.23 14.17
CA VAL A 180 -0.08 -3.27 12.79
C VAL A 180 0.35 -4.54 12.05
N ARG A 181 0.77 -5.57 12.78
CA ARG A 181 1.04 -6.88 12.18
C ARG A 181 -0.25 -7.44 11.59
N ASN A 182 -0.13 -8.13 10.46
CA ASN A 182 -1.26 -8.66 9.67
C ASN A 182 -2.27 -7.60 9.18
N ASN A 183 -1.95 -6.33 9.27
CA ASN A 183 -2.75 -5.27 8.66
C ASN A 183 -2.35 -5.11 7.18
N SER A 184 -3.17 -5.64 6.27
CA SER A 184 -2.93 -5.60 4.82
C SER A 184 -3.21 -4.23 4.16
N GLY A 185 -3.47 -3.20 4.96
CA GLY A 185 -3.70 -1.85 4.46
C GLY A 185 -5.17 -1.44 4.39
N GLY A 186 -5.48 -0.63 3.40
CA GLY A 186 -6.80 -0.01 3.20
C GLY A 186 -6.66 1.42 2.73
N ASN A 187 -7.32 2.36 3.41
CA ASN A 187 -7.32 3.77 3.03
C ASN A 187 -6.10 4.51 3.58
N LEU A 188 -5.34 5.17 2.70
CA LEU A 188 -4.19 6.02 3.08
C LEU A 188 -4.60 7.13 4.04
N THR A 189 -5.77 7.76 3.84
CA THR A 189 -6.28 8.81 4.72
C THR A 189 -6.56 8.32 6.14
N THR A 190 -6.97 7.05 6.30
CA THR A 190 -7.16 6.43 7.62
C THR A 190 -5.81 6.20 8.32
N ALA A 191 -4.82 5.71 7.59
CA ALA A 191 -3.45 5.52 8.06
C ALA A 191 -2.80 6.85 8.47
N GLU A 192 -2.91 7.88 7.63
CA GLU A 192 -2.43 9.24 7.90
C GLU A 192 -3.08 9.85 9.16
N LYS A 193 -4.39 9.72 9.30
CA LYS A 193 -5.13 10.23 10.45
C LYS A 193 -4.62 9.65 11.77
N LEU A 194 -4.28 8.36 11.81
CA LEU A 194 -3.66 7.76 12.99
C LEU A 194 -2.25 8.30 13.20
N ALA A 195 -1.41 8.36 12.16
CA ALA A 195 -0.04 8.86 12.25
C ALA A 195 0.03 10.33 12.70
N ALA A 196 -0.93 11.17 12.28
CA ALA A 196 -1.02 12.58 12.65
C ALA A 196 -1.20 12.84 14.16
N ARG A 197 -1.50 11.79 14.93
CA ARG A 197 -1.61 11.85 16.39
C ARG A 197 -0.26 11.74 17.12
N PHE A 198 0.85 11.52 16.39
CA PHE A 198 2.18 11.28 16.96
C PHE A 198 3.20 12.36 16.65
N THR A 199 2.78 13.46 16.02
CA THR A 199 3.63 14.62 15.75
C THR A 199 2.97 15.91 16.21
N ASN A 200 3.81 16.90 16.56
CA ASN A 200 3.41 18.28 16.81
C ASN A 200 3.79 19.22 15.66
N GLU A 201 4.56 18.73 14.71
CA GLU A 201 5.12 19.51 13.62
C GLU A 201 4.73 18.91 12.27
N LYS A 202 4.73 19.75 11.24
CA LYS A 202 4.61 19.30 9.86
C LYS A 202 5.92 18.64 9.43
N VAL A 203 5.87 17.37 9.05
CA VAL A 203 7.04 16.56 8.72
C VAL A 203 6.96 16.07 7.27
N LEU A 204 8.05 16.20 6.51
CA LEU A 204 8.17 15.60 5.18
C LEU A 204 8.29 14.07 5.35
N VAL A 205 7.32 13.32 4.82
CA VAL A 205 7.30 11.85 4.95
C VAL A 205 7.74 11.13 3.67
N GLY A 206 7.75 11.83 2.55
CA GLY A 206 8.15 11.23 1.28
C GLY A 206 7.67 12.01 0.07
N TYR A 207 7.61 11.30 -1.05
CA TYR A 207 7.20 11.85 -2.33
C TYR A 207 6.31 10.86 -3.09
N MET A 208 5.55 11.38 -4.05
CA MET A 208 4.72 10.57 -4.94
C MET A 208 4.79 11.13 -6.37
N SER A 209 4.85 10.24 -7.35
CA SER A 209 4.74 10.58 -8.76
C SER A 209 3.54 9.88 -9.40
N HIS A 210 3.12 10.37 -10.55
CA HIS A 210 2.06 9.77 -11.36
C HIS A 210 2.57 9.57 -12.79
N LYS A 211 2.08 8.52 -13.45
CA LYS A 211 2.33 8.32 -14.88
C LYS A 211 1.79 9.51 -15.68
N THR A 212 2.56 9.99 -16.66
CA THR A 212 2.21 11.10 -17.56
C THR A 212 2.22 10.68 -19.02
N GLY A 213 2.66 9.47 -19.32
CA GLY A 213 2.73 8.92 -20.67
C GLY A 213 2.99 7.41 -20.65
N PRO A 214 3.08 6.76 -21.82
CA PRO A 214 3.21 5.31 -21.95
C PRO A 214 4.64 4.78 -21.69
N GLY A 215 5.65 5.63 -21.73
CA GLY A 215 7.04 5.20 -21.49
C GLY A 215 7.28 4.81 -20.03
N HIS A 216 8.17 3.87 -19.78
CA HIS A 216 8.42 3.35 -18.42
C HIS A 216 8.85 4.44 -17.44
N ASN A 217 9.52 5.49 -17.91
CA ASN A 217 9.98 6.63 -17.11
C ASN A 217 9.14 7.91 -17.25
N ASP A 218 7.99 7.82 -17.92
CA ASP A 218 7.08 8.95 -18.10
C ASP A 218 6.32 9.24 -16.79
N PHE A 219 6.97 9.93 -15.87
CA PHE A 219 6.39 10.32 -14.59
C PHE A 219 6.36 11.84 -14.42
N SER A 220 5.40 12.31 -13.65
CA SER A 220 5.38 13.67 -13.15
C SER A 220 6.58 13.92 -12.24
N THR A 221 6.98 15.19 -12.09
CA THR A 221 7.90 15.57 -11.02
C THR A 221 7.35 15.08 -9.66
N PRO A 222 8.17 14.41 -8.84
CA PRO A 222 7.73 13.94 -7.53
C PRO A 222 7.21 15.08 -6.66
N LYS A 223 6.00 14.91 -6.12
CA LYS A 223 5.37 15.86 -5.21
C LYS A 223 5.62 15.44 -3.77
N ALA A 224 6.06 16.38 -2.94
CA ALA A 224 6.27 16.16 -1.52
C ALA A 224 4.97 15.77 -0.82
N VAL A 225 5.05 14.73 0.01
CA VAL A 225 3.98 14.25 0.89
C VAL A 225 4.35 14.64 2.32
N TRP A 226 3.43 15.30 3.00
CA TRP A 226 3.64 15.80 4.34
C TRP A 226 2.71 15.13 5.34
N LEU A 227 3.19 14.88 6.54
CA LEU A 227 2.38 14.57 7.69
C LEU A 227 2.17 15.84 8.50
N GLU A 228 0.91 16.26 8.64
CA GLU A 228 0.54 17.40 9.45
C GLU A 228 -0.06 16.95 10.79
N PRO A 229 0.23 17.63 11.89
CA PRO A 229 -0.35 17.27 13.18
C PRO A 229 -1.87 17.46 13.16
N SER A 230 -2.61 16.57 13.84
CA SER A 230 -4.05 16.75 14.04
C SER A 230 -4.30 17.98 14.92
N LEU A 231 -4.91 19.02 14.33
CA LEU A 231 -5.23 20.27 15.06
C LEU A 231 -6.40 20.06 16.02
N ASP A 232 -6.30 20.63 17.21
CA ASP A 232 -7.35 20.60 18.26
C ASP A 232 -7.78 19.17 18.64
N ARG A 233 -6.84 18.21 18.58
CA ARG A 233 -7.05 16.81 18.89
C ARG A 233 -6.04 16.27 19.89
N VAL A 234 -6.39 15.17 20.56
CA VAL A 234 -5.49 14.47 21.48
C VAL A 234 -4.35 13.84 20.66
N ARG A 235 -3.11 14.13 21.07
CA ARG A 235 -1.89 13.58 20.47
C ARG A 235 -1.07 12.85 21.51
N TRP A 236 -0.45 11.75 21.10
CA TRP A 236 0.48 11.00 21.93
C TRP A 236 1.86 11.66 21.91
N GLN A 237 2.39 11.99 23.09
CA GLN A 237 3.64 12.74 23.22
C GLN A 237 4.78 11.97 23.92
N LYS A 238 4.54 10.73 24.29
CA LYS A 238 5.52 9.84 24.94
C LYS A 238 6.09 8.86 23.91
N GLN A 239 7.01 8.00 24.35
CA GLN A 239 7.55 6.94 23.49
C GLN A 239 6.44 6.03 22.98
N ALA A 240 6.55 5.64 21.71
CA ALA A 240 5.67 4.68 21.06
C ALA A 240 6.49 3.67 20.26
N VAL A 241 6.01 2.43 20.22
CA VAL A 241 6.56 1.36 19.38
C VAL A 241 5.50 0.91 18.37
N VAL A 242 5.88 0.77 17.12
CA VAL A 242 5.03 0.17 16.09
C VAL A 242 5.53 -1.23 15.79
N LEU A 243 4.65 -2.24 15.93
CA LEU A 243 4.99 -3.63 15.60
C LEU A 243 4.63 -3.94 14.17
N THR A 244 5.57 -4.55 13.43
CA THR A 244 5.43 -4.86 12.01
C THR A 244 5.77 -6.31 11.70
N ASN A 245 5.18 -6.83 10.64
CA ASN A 245 5.56 -8.09 9.99
C ASN A 245 5.39 -7.99 8.47
N ARG A 246 5.71 -9.06 7.73
CA ARG A 246 5.57 -9.10 6.26
C ARG A 246 4.15 -8.82 5.76
N ARG A 247 3.12 -9.00 6.57
CA ARG A 247 1.73 -8.68 6.23
C ARG A 247 1.31 -7.24 6.59
N SER A 248 2.20 -6.43 7.14
CA SER A 248 2.03 -4.97 7.23
C SER A 248 2.25 -4.37 5.83
N PHE A 249 1.18 -4.19 5.05
CA PHE A 249 1.25 -3.98 3.60
C PHE A 249 0.43 -2.77 3.13
N SER A 250 0.78 -2.18 1.97
CA SER A 250 0.00 -1.12 1.31
C SER A 250 -0.15 0.12 2.20
N ALA A 251 -1.35 0.58 2.54
CA ALA A 251 -1.56 1.74 3.42
C ALA A 251 -0.91 1.57 4.80
N THR A 252 -0.69 0.32 5.25
CA THR A 252 0.07 0.05 6.48
C THR A 252 1.56 0.29 6.28
N ASN A 253 2.10 -0.02 5.10
CA ASN A 253 3.48 0.33 4.76
C ASN A 253 3.67 1.85 4.74
N ASP A 254 2.72 2.61 4.20
CA ASP A 254 2.72 4.09 4.24
C ASP A 254 2.61 4.61 5.69
N PHE A 255 1.75 4.00 6.53
CA PHE A 255 1.68 4.30 7.95
C PHE A 255 3.03 4.11 8.64
N VAL A 256 3.70 2.98 8.41
CA VAL A 256 5.01 2.69 9.00
C VAL A 256 6.07 3.69 8.51
N ASN A 257 6.05 4.06 7.22
CA ASN A 257 6.93 5.11 6.69
C ASN A 257 6.74 6.44 7.42
N ARG A 258 5.49 6.87 7.66
CA ARG A 258 5.17 8.10 8.40
C ARG A 258 5.62 8.03 9.85
N MET A 259 5.43 6.89 10.50
CA MET A 259 5.78 6.71 11.92
C MET A 259 7.29 6.61 12.14
N LYS A 260 8.02 5.97 11.23
CA LYS A 260 9.47 5.70 11.37
C LYS A 260 10.33 6.96 11.47
N ILE A 261 9.90 8.07 10.90
CA ILE A 261 10.67 9.32 10.93
C ILE A 261 10.36 10.19 12.17
N LEU A 262 9.40 9.79 12.99
CA LEU A 262 9.02 10.56 14.17
C LEU A 262 9.96 10.25 15.35
N PRO A 263 10.46 11.27 16.07
CA PRO A 263 11.57 11.09 17.03
C PRO A 263 11.23 10.24 18.26
N LYS A 264 9.94 10.08 18.57
CA LYS A 264 9.46 9.27 19.70
C LYS A 264 8.85 7.95 19.30
N VAL A 265 9.12 7.50 18.06
CA VAL A 265 8.58 6.24 17.53
C VAL A 265 9.73 5.32 17.14
N THR A 266 9.61 4.06 17.53
CA THR A 266 10.53 2.98 17.13
C THR A 266 9.74 1.85 16.47
N ILE A 267 10.23 1.34 15.35
CA ILE A 267 9.63 0.21 14.65
C ILE A 267 10.30 -1.08 15.11
N ILE A 268 9.53 -2.03 15.63
CA ILE A 268 10.04 -3.32 16.12
C ILE A 268 9.31 -4.47 15.44
N GLY A 269 10.04 -5.52 15.08
CA GLY A 269 9.49 -6.73 14.46
C GLY A 269 10.22 -7.15 13.21
N ASP A 270 9.48 -7.45 12.14
CA ASP A 270 10.05 -7.80 10.85
C ASP A 270 9.78 -6.71 9.81
N LYS A 271 10.49 -6.79 8.70
CA LYS A 271 10.29 -5.93 7.53
C LYS A 271 8.83 -5.94 7.10
N THR A 272 8.29 -4.80 6.72
CA THR A 272 6.93 -4.71 6.15
C THR A 272 6.85 -5.39 4.78
N GLY A 273 5.64 -5.61 4.29
CA GLY A 273 5.42 -6.24 3.00
C GLY A 273 5.55 -5.31 1.78
N GLY A 274 5.69 -4.00 2.00
CA GLY A 274 5.78 -3.06 0.90
C GLY A 274 4.42 -2.70 0.28
N GLY A 275 4.37 -2.68 -1.07
CA GLY A 275 3.15 -2.33 -1.81
C GLY A 275 2.87 -0.83 -1.80
N SER A 276 3.72 -0.05 -2.46
CA SER A 276 3.73 1.42 -2.42
C SER A 276 3.33 2.11 -3.73
N GLY A 277 2.68 1.39 -4.63
CA GLY A 277 2.20 1.98 -5.88
C GLY A 277 0.68 2.08 -5.88
N LEU A 278 0.07 3.24 -5.69
CA LEU A 278 -1.38 3.38 -5.72
C LEU A 278 -2.01 2.53 -6.82
N PRO A 279 -2.78 1.47 -6.48
CA PRO A 279 -3.25 0.54 -7.49
C PRO A 279 -4.36 1.14 -8.35
N PHE A 280 -4.29 0.83 -9.63
CA PHE A 280 -5.30 1.11 -10.64
C PHE A 280 -5.85 -0.21 -11.20
N SER A 281 -7.02 -0.19 -11.82
CA SER A 281 -7.60 -1.36 -12.47
C SER A 281 -7.96 -1.04 -13.91
N SER A 282 -7.73 -2.02 -14.78
CA SER A 282 -8.13 -2.01 -16.19
C SER A 282 -8.92 -3.28 -16.49
N GLU A 283 -9.65 -3.28 -17.59
CA GLU A 283 -10.44 -4.41 -18.05
C GLU A 283 -9.85 -4.98 -19.33
N LEU A 284 -9.77 -6.31 -19.44
CA LEU A 284 -9.37 -7.01 -20.66
C LEU A 284 -10.58 -7.22 -21.59
N PRO A 285 -10.36 -7.48 -22.89
CA PRO A 285 -11.45 -7.69 -23.86
C PRO A 285 -12.49 -8.76 -23.46
N ASN A 286 -12.07 -9.77 -22.68
CA ASN A 286 -12.96 -10.81 -22.16
C ASN A 286 -13.72 -10.42 -20.87
N GLY A 287 -13.58 -9.18 -20.39
CA GLY A 287 -14.20 -8.68 -19.17
C GLY A 287 -13.49 -9.06 -17.86
N TRP A 288 -12.27 -9.62 -17.93
CA TRP A 288 -11.46 -9.83 -16.73
C TRP A 288 -10.83 -8.52 -16.26
N SER A 289 -10.71 -8.36 -14.94
CA SER A 289 -10.07 -7.19 -14.37
C SER A 289 -8.61 -7.49 -14.03
N VAL A 290 -7.72 -6.63 -14.48
CA VAL A 290 -6.32 -6.58 -14.05
C VAL A 290 -6.10 -5.36 -13.17
N ARG A 291 -5.52 -5.55 -11.99
CA ARG A 291 -5.14 -4.50 -11.05
C ARG A 291 -3.62 -4.45 -10.93
N PHE A 292 -3.06 -3.26 -10.86
CA PHE A 292 -1.60 -3.05 -10.85
C PHE A 292 -1.24 -1.71 -10.20
N SER A 293 0.01 -1.58 -9.73
CA SER A 293 0.57 -0.34 -9.19
C SER A 293 0.80 0.70 -10.29
N ALA A 294 0.27 1.92 -10.12
CA ALA A 294 0.30 2.98 -11.15
C ALA A 294 1.02 4.27 -10.74
N SER A 295 1.25 4.49 -9.44
CA SER A 295 1.85 5.73 -8.91
C SER A 295 2.88 5.39 -7.85
N PRO A 296 4.19 5.47 -8.15
CA PRO A 296 5.23 5.10 -7.19
C PRO A 296 5.29 6.09 -6.02
N MET A 297 5.49 5.55 -4.83
CA MET A 297 5.71 6.29 -3.60
C MET A 297 7.14 6.09 -3.11
N TYR A 298 7.71 7.14 -2.56
CA TYR A 298 9.08 7.19 -2.07
C TYR A 298 9.11 7.69 -0.63
N ASP A 299 10.13 7.30 0.11
CA ASP A 299 10.44 7.90 1.41
C ASP A 299 10.99 9.33 1.27
N ALA A 300 11.33 9.97 2.40
CA ALA A 300 11.89 11.32 2.43
C ALA A 300 13.27 11.43 1.75
N ASN A 301 13.97 10.31 1.53
CA ASN A 301 15.24 10.21 0.84
C ASN A 301 15.11 9.78 -0.63
N MET A 302 13.91 9.79 -1.18
CA MET A 302 13.60 9.34 -2.55
C MET A 302 13.90 7.85 -2.81
N GLN A 303 13.85 7.00 -1.77
CA GLN A 303 13.95 5.56 -1.94
C GLN A 303 12.56 4.96 -2.15
N HIS A 304 12.43 4.00 -3.05
CA HIS A 304 11.17 3.29 -3.26
C HIS A 304 10.73 2.52 -2.01
N LEU A 305 9.45 2.59 -1.69
CA LEU A 305 8.84 1.86 -0.58
C LEU A 305 8.25 0.50 -0.98
N GLU A 306 8.38 0.13 -2.26
CA GLU A 306 7.73 -1.05 -2.86
C GLU A 306 8.12 -2.36 -2.18
N PHE A 307 9.38 -2.55 -1.83
CA PHE A 307 9.87 -3.79 -1.21
C PHE A 307 9.84 -3.78 0.32
N GLY A 308 9.09 -2.84 0.92
CA GLY A 308 8.89 -2.75 2.34
C GLY A 308 9.97 -1.96 3.10
N ILE A 309 9.69 -1.75 4.37
CA ILE A 309 10.48 -0.93 5.29
C ILE A 309 11.07 -1.85 6.36
N ASP A 310 12.38 -1.78 6.54
CA ASP A 310 13.06 -2.51 7.60
C ASP A 310 12.72 -1.88 8.97
N PRO A 311 12.49 -2.71 10.02
CA PRO A 311 12.30 -2.19 11.36
C PRO A 311 13.60 -1.57 11.90
N ASP A 312 13.49 -0.75 12.95
CA ASP A 312 14.64 -0.22 13.67
C ASP A 312 15.29 -1.32 14.53
N ILE A 313 14.45 -2.19 15.09
CA ILE A 313 14.88 -3.35 15.86
C ILE A 313 14.22 -4.61 15.29
N LYS A 314 15.03 -5.46 14.64
CA LYS A 314 14.53 -6.71 14.08
C LYS A 314 14.34 -7.77 15.18
N VAL A 315 13.13 -8.25 15.33
CA VAL A 315 12.73 -9.31 16.25
C VAL A 315 11.81 -10.29 15.55
N ASN A 316 12.05 -11.59 15.71
CA ASN A 316 11.14 -12.64 15.25
C ASN A 316 10.51 -13.34 16.46
N MET A 317 9.30 -13.86 16.29
CA MET A 317 8.71 -14.76 17.27
C MET A 317 9.52 -16.05 17.36
N THR A 318 9.83 -16.50 18.57
CA THR A 318 10.52 -17.76 18.78
C THR A 318 9.53 -18.89 19.06
N SER A 319 9.86 -20.11 18.61
CA SER A 319 9.02 -21.29 18.90
C SER A 319 8.90 -21.57 20.40
N GLU A 320 9.94 -21.27 21.17
CA GLU A 320 9.94 -21.44 22.63
C GLU A 320 8.92 -20.52 23.30
N ASP A 321 8.92 -19.23 22.94
CA ASP A 321 7.96 -18.26 23.48
C ASP A 321 6.53 -18.61 23.06
N MET A 322 6.33 -18.95 21.77
CA MET A 322 5.02 -19.34 21.27
C MET A 322 4.43 -20.53 22.03
N GLN A 323 5.23 -21.54 22.37
CA GLN A 323 4.79 -22.68 23.21
C GLN A 323 4.33 -22.26 24.61
N ARG A 324 4.87 -21.15 25.13
CA ARG A 324 4.49 -20.57 26.42
C ARG A 324 3.37 -19.52 26.31
N ASN A 325 2.78 -19.35 25.13
CA ASN A 325 1.83 -18.27 24.81
C ASN A 325 2.42 -16.87 25.03
N VAL A 326 3.72 -16.69 24.76
CA VAL A 326 4.43 -15.43 24.84
C VAL A 326 4.66 -14.91 23.42
N ASP A 327 4.42 -13.62 23.20
CA ASP A 327 4.74 -12.93 21.95
C ASP A 327 6.11 -12.24 22.10
N THR A 328 7.16 -12.84 21.54
CA THR A 328 8.53 -12.32 21.61
C THR A 328 8.63 -10.85 21.17
N ILE A 329 7.83 -10.45 20.18
CA ILE A 329 7.88 -9.10 19.61
C ILE A 329 7.20 -8.09 20.55
N ILE A 330 6.05 -8.46 21.15
CA ILE A 330 5.39 -7.62 22.18
C ILE A 330 6.31 -7.46 23.40
N GLU A 331 6.93 -8.55 23.87
CA GLU A 331 7.83 -8.47 25.03
C GLU A 331 9.07 -7.59 24.74
N ALA A 332 9.66 -7.70 23.56
CA ALA A 332 10.75 -6.81 23.16
C ALA A 332 10.32 -5.33 23.12
N ALA A 333 9.10 -5.05 22.69
CA ALA A 333 8.56 -3.69 22.69
C ALA A 333 8.31 -3.16 24.11
N ARG A 334 7.82 -4.01 25.04
CA ARG A 334 7.64 -3.66 26.45
C ARG A 334 8.98 -3.35 27.11
N GLU A 335 9.98 -4.21 26.90
CA GLU A 335 11.34 -3.99 27.41
C GLU A 335 11.94 -2.69 26.85
N TYR A 336 11.79 -2.42 25.54
CA TYR A 336 12.23 -1.18 24.94
C TYR A 336 11.60 0.04 25.62
N LEU A 337 10.27 0.06 25.80
CA LEU A 337 9.56 1.17 26.43
C LEU A 337 9.95 1.37 27.88
N HIS A 338 10.21 0.30 28.64
CA HIS A 338 10.68 0.40 30.02
C HIS A 338 12.07 1.04 30.11
N ASN A 339 12.95 0.75 29.16
CA ASN A 339 14.32 1.29 29.13
C ASN A 339 14.39 2.74 28.61
N HIS A 340 13.30 3.26 28.01
CA HIS A 340 13.24 4.59 27.41
C HIS A 340 12.12 5.47 28.03
N LYS A 341 11.76 5.23 29.27
CA LYS A 341 10.80 6.08 30.01
C LYS A 341 11.33 7.51 30.13
N GLU A 342 10.49 8.49 29.82
CA GLU A 342 10.77 9.94 29.99
C GLU A 342 10.31 10.40 31.38
#